data_95a2a119b18a80535c3a1536c70ffc14
#
_entry.id   95a2a119b18a80535c3a1536c70ffc14
#
_cell.length_a   1.000
_cell.length_b   1.000
_cell.length_c   1.000
_cell.angle_alpha   90.00
_cell.angle_beta   90.00
_cell.angle_gamma   90.00
#
_symmetry.space_group_name_H-M   'P 1'
#
loop_
_entity.id
_entity.type
_entity.pdbx_description
1 polymer ?
#
loop_
_entity_poly.entity_id
_entity_poly.type
_entity_poly.pdbx_seq_one_letter_code
_entity_poly.pdbx_strand_id
1 'polypeptide(L)'
;MRYSLIVFDWDGTLLDSAGGIVESIQEAARDLRLPVPGRETASHVIGLGLHDSLRTAVPTLPEEQYREFAEAYRRHFLARQGSMALFPGVRELLQDLHAAGHRLAVATGKSRRGLDHALDSTALRRYFAASRCADETNPKPHPAMLLELMGQLAAAPGQALMIGDTSHDLEMARSAGVDAVAVTYGAHPGEALRALAPRACVASVVELRAWLTANA
;
A
#
# COMPACT_ATOMS: atom_id res chain seq x y z
N MET A 1 12.89 -12.72 18.08
CA MET A 1 12.14 -12.30 16.88
C MET A 1 10.66 -12.53 17.16
N ARG A 2 9.90 -11.46 17.37
CA ARG A 2 8.47 -11.53 17.62
C ARG A 2 7.69 -11.75 16.32
N TYR A 3 8.03 -11.02 15.27
CA TYR A 3 7.39 -11.11 13.97
C TYR A 3 8.31 -11.79 12.96
N SER A 4 7.99 -13.02 12.59
CA SER A 4 8.73 -13.75 11.56
C SER A 4 8.34 -13.36 10.14
N LEU A 5 7.17 -12.70 9.98
CA LEU A 5 6.64 -12.17 8.72
C LEU A 5 6.31 -10.68 8.88
N ILE A 6 6.88 -9.85 8.00
CA ILE A 6 6.57 -8.41 7.93
C ILE A 6 5.99 -8.14 6.55
N VAL A 7 4.75 -7.65 6.52
CA VAL A 7 4.02 -7.33 5.29
C VAL A 7 3.96 -5.82 5.13
N PHE A 8 4.38 -5.32 3.99
CA PHE A 8 4.35 -3.90 3.66
C PHE A 8 3.26 -3.60 2.63
N ASP A 9 2.60 -2.47 2.76
CA ASP A 9 2.03 -1.83 1.59
C ASP A 9 3.14 -1.23 0.71
N TRP A 10 2.79 -0.76 -0.49
CA TRP A 10 3.73 -0.21 -1.46
C TRP A 10 3.62 1.29 -1.59
N ASP A 11 2.47 1.78 -2.11
CA ASP A 11 2.25 3.19 -2.42
C ASP A 11 1.99 3.99 -1.14
N GLY A 12 2.80 5.03 -0.87
CA GLY A 12 2.72 5.81 0.37
C GLY A 12 3.42 5.17 1.56
N THR A 13 3.85 3.91 1.46
CA THR A 13 4.58 3.20 2.53
C THR A 13 6.06 3.00 2.18
N LEU A 14 6.37 2.40 1.04
CA LEU A 14 7.74 2.21 0.53
C LEU A 14 8.10 3.22 -0.56
N LEU A 15 7.13 3.56 -1.42
CA LEU A 15 7.28 4.50 -2.52
C LEU A 15 6.52 5.80 -2.23
N ASP A 16 7.18 6.95 -2.38
CA ASP A 16 6.56 8.27 -2.32
C ASP A 16 5.76 8.55 -3.60
N SER A 17 4.58 7.97 -3.67
CA SER A 17 3.71 7.98 -4.84
C SER A 17 2.33 8.61 -4.59
N ALA A 18 1.96 8.89 -3.34
CA ALA A 18 0.61 9.34 -3.00
C ALA A 18 0.20 10.61 -3.77
N GLY A 19 1.09 11.59 -3.87
CA GLY A 19 0.85 12.82 -4.65
C GLY A 19 0.60 12.54 -6.13
N GLY A 20 1.46 11.71 -6.74
CA GLY A 20 1.34 11.34 -8.15
C GLY A 20 0.10 10.50 -8.46
N ILE A 21 -0.35 9.67 -7.52
CA ILE A 21 -1.61 8.92 -7.65
C ILE A 21 -2.80 9.87 -7.63
N VAL A 22 -2.86 10.79 -6.66
CA VAL A 22 -3.92 11.81 -6.56
C VAL A 22 -4.03 12.62 -7.86
N GLU A 23 -2.92 13.15 -8.35
CA GLU A 23 -2.89 13.92 -9.61
C GLU A 23 -3.35 13.06 -10.79
N SER A 24 -2.93 11.79 -10.85
CA SER A 24 -3.32 10.89 -11.95
C SER A 24 -4.81 10.56 -11.95
N ILE A 25 -5.44 10.42 -10.77
CA ILE A 25 -6.88 10.27 -10.63
C ILE A 25 -7.61 11.53 -11.12
N GLN A 26 -7.12 12.71 -10.72
CA GLN A 26 -7.73 13.99 -11.09
C GLN A 26 -7.61 14.26 -12.60
N GLU A 27 -6.46 13.95 -13.22
CA GLU A 27 -6.28 14.10 -14.67
C GLU A 27 -7.15 13.11 -15.46
N ALA A 28 -7.25 11.85 -14.99
CA ALA A 28 -8.15 10.88 -15.62
C ALA A 28 -9.61 11.34 -15.57
N ALA A 29 -10.06 11.93 -14.47
CA ALA A 29 -11.41 12.52 -14.37
C ALA A 29 -11.59 13.67 -15.35
N ARG A 30 -10.59 14.55 -15.54
CA ARG A 30 -10.63 15.63 -16.54
C ARG A 30 -10.70 15.11 -17.98
N ASP A 31 -9.91 14.10 -18.31
CA ASP A 31 -9.88 13.48 -19.65
C ASP A 31 -11.29 12.97 -20.03
N LEU A 32 -12.00 12.36 -19.05
CA LEU A 32 -13.33 11.82 -19.25
C LEU A 32 -14.45 12.85 -18.99
N ARG A 33 -14.11 14.11 -18.75
CA ARG A 33 -15.06 15.20 -18.44
C ARG A 33 -15.97 14.91 -17.24
N LEU A 34 -15.44 14.20 -16.26
CA LEU A 34 -16.13 13.86 -15.00
C LEU A 34 -15.87 14.94 -13.94
N PRO A 35 -16.70 15.03 -12.90
CA PRO A 35 -16.38 15.81 -11.73
C PRO A 35 -15.02 15.40 -11.17
N VAL A 36 -14.10 16.35 -11.01
CA VAL A 36 -12.75 16.08 -10.51
C VAL A 36 -12.81 15.90 -9.00
N PRO A 37 -12.41 14.73 -8.46
CA PRO A 37 -12.43 14.51 -7.03
C PRO A 37 -11.46 15.45 -6.30
N GLY A 38 -11.86 15.91 -5.12
CA GLY A 38 -10.97 16.67 -4.24
C GLY A 38 -9.75 15.84 -3.82
N ARG A 39 -8.67 16.52 -3.40
CA ARG A 39 -7.44 15.87 -2.98
C ARG A 39 -7.68 14.84 -1.87
N GLU A 40 -8.49 15.18 -0.89
CA GLU A 40 -8.82 14.30 0.23
C GLU A 40 -9.50 13.01 -0.24
N THR A 41 -10.54 13.11 -1.09
CA THR A 41 -11.23 11.96 -1.66
C THR A 41 -10.30 11.09 -2.52
N ALA A 42 -9.48 11.72 -3.36
CA ALA A 42 -8.53 11.01 -4.21
C ALA A 42 -7.40 10.34 -3.40
N SER A 43 -6.99 10.94 -2.27
CA SER A 43 -6.02 10.34 -1.35
C SER A 43 -6.64 9.17 -0.59
N HIS A 44 -7.89 9.29 -0.17
CA HIS A 44 -8.59 8.26 0.62
C HIS A 44 -8.70 6.92 -0.11
N VAL A 45 -8.79 6.91 -1.43
CA VAL A 45 -8.93 5.67 -2.21
C VAL A 45 -7.60 4.97 -2.50
N ILE A 46 -6.47 5.56 -2.11
CA ILE A 46 -5.15 4.91 -2.27
C ILE A 46 -5.12 3.63 -1.43
N GLY A 47 -4.61 2.56 -2.02
CA GLY A 47 -4.55 1.24 -1.37
C GLY A 47 -5.76 0.34 -1.62
N LEU A 48 -6.90 0.88 -2.05
CA LEU A 48 -8.07 0.11 -2.46
C LEU A 48 -7.87 -0.57 -3.83
N GLY A 49 -8.70 -1.57 -4.12
CA GLY A 49 -8.84 -2.11 -5.46
C GLY A 49 -9.51 -1.11 -6.41
N LEU A 50 -9.31 -1.29 -7.73
CA LEU A 50 -9.80 -0.36 -8.76
C LEU A 50 -11.29 -0.06 -8.63
N HIS A 51 -12.12 -1.08 -8.46
CA HIS A 51 -13.59 -0.93 -8.40
C HIS A 51 -14.03 -0.04 -7.23
N ASP A 52 -13.52 -0.33 -6.02
CA ASP A 52 -13.85 0.45 -4.82
C ASP A 52 -13.28 1.86 -4.88
N SER A 53 -12.08 2.02 -5.46
CA SER A 53 -11.48 3.33 -5.70
C SER A 53 -12.36 4.20 -6.59
N LEU A 54 -12.85 3.67 -7.72
CA LEU A 54 -13.68 4.42 -8.66
C LEU A 54 -15.06 4.72 -8.10
N ARG A 55 -15.69 3.75 -7.44
CA ARG A 55 -16.99 3.95 -6.79
C ARG A 55 -16.95 5.07 -5.74
N THR A 56 -15.82 5.24 -5.06
CA THR A 56 -15.64 6.27 -4.03
C THR A 56 -15.17 7.60 -4.62
N ALA A 57 -14.17 7.58 -5.50
CA ALA A 57 -13.57 8.81 -6.01
C ALA A 57 -14.41 9.48 -7.11
N VAL A 58 -15.14 8.69 -7.91
CA VAL A 58 -15.91 9.16 -9.08
C VAL A 58 -17.29 8.47 -9.13
N PRO A 59 -18.16 8.69 -8.13
CA PRO A 59 -19.40 7.92 -7.96
C PRO A 59 -20.41 8.08 -9.11
N THR A 60 -20.23 9.07 -9.97
CA THR A 60 -21.05 9.30 -11.16
C THR A 60 -20.56 8.53 -12.39
N LEU A 61 -19.41 7.86 -12.31
CA LEU A 61 -18.85 7.07 -13.40
C LEU A 61 -19.60 5.74 -13.52
N PRO A 62 -20.24 5.43 -14.69
CA PRO A 62 -20.83 4.12 -14.92
C PRO A 62 -19.77 3.01 -14.95
N GLU A 63 -20.14 1.82 -14.47
CA GLU A 63 -19.19 0.69 -14.37
C GLU A 63 -18.61 0.26 -15.72
N GLU A 64 -19.38 0.38 -16.80
CA GLU A 64 -18.93 0.10 -18.17
C GLU A 64 -17.77 1.02 -18.62
N GLN A 65 -17.60 2.18 -17.99
CA GLN A 65 -16.51 3.13 -18.27
C GLN A 65 -15.30 2.97 -17.32
N TYR A 66 -15.36 2.07 -16.34
CA TYR A 66 -14.24 1.86 -15.39
C TYR A 66 -12.93 1.49 -16.09
N ARG A 67 -13.03 0.72 -17.17
CA ARG A 67 -11.86 0.38 -17.98
C ARG A 67 -11.22 1.60 -18.64
N GLU A 68 -12.03 2.47 -19.21
CA GLU A 68 -11.56 3.69 -19.87
C GLU A 68 -10.88 4.63 -18.86
N PHE A 69 -11.49 4.79 -17.67
CA PHE A 69 -10.89 5.55 -16.58
C PHE A 69 -9.56 4.95 -16.13
N ALA A 70 -9.50 3.64 -15.95
CA ALA A 70 -8.27 2.94 -15.56
C ALA A 70 -7.14 3.11 -16.60
N GLU A 71 -7.48 3.11 -17.89
CA GLU A 71 -6.51 3.36 -18.97
C GLU A 71 -6.01 4.82 -18.94
N ALA A 72 -6.91 5.80 -18.72
CA ALA A 72 -6.54 7.21 -18.55
C ALA A 72 -5.66 7.41 -17.31
N TYR A 73 -6.09 6.93 -16.16
CA TYR A 73 -5.29 6.94 -14.92
C TYR A 73 -3.89 6.37 -15.16
N ARG A 74 -3.81 5.21 -15.79
CA ARG A 74 -2.53 4.54 -16.05
C ARG A 74 -1.59 5.37 -16.94
N ARG A 75 -2.11 6.05 -17.98
CA ARG A 75 -1.29 6.94 -18.81
C ARG A 75 -0.65 8.05 -17.97
N HIS A 76 -1.45 8.71 -17.14
CA HIS A 76 -0.99 9.80 -16.27
C HIS A 76 -0.02 9.32 -15.20
N PHE A 77 -0.31 8.18 -14.59
CA PHE A 77 0.57 7.58 -13.57
C PHE A 77 1.94 7.21 -14.15
N LEU A 78 1.98 6.54 -15.32
CA LEU A 78 3.23 6.16 -15.96
C LEU A 78 4.06 7.38 -16.40
N ALA A 79 3.41 8.46 -16.86
CA ALA A 79 4.10 9.70 -17.20
C ALA A 79 4.81 10.35 -15.99
N ARG A 80 4.31 10.12 -14.77
CA ARG A 80 4.89 10.65 -13.52
C ARG A 80 5.85 9.68 -12.83
N GLN A 81 5.90 8.44 -13.25
CA GLN A 81 6.64 7.39 -12.54
C GLN A 81 8.12 7.71 -12.35
N GLY A 82 8.76 8.40 -13.31
CA GLY A 82 10.15 8.82 -13.20
C GLY A 82 10.45 9.83 -12.09
N SER A 83 9.42 10.49 -11.53
CA SER A 83 9.55 11.42 -10.41
C SER A 83 9.23 10.79 -9.05
N MET A 84 8.74 9.56 -9.02
CA MET A 84 8.43 8.85 -7.79
C MET A 84 9.66 8.07 -7.32
N ALA A 85 10.05 8.29 -6.07
CA ALA A 85 11.21 7.64 -5.47
C ALA A 85 10.80 6.82 -4.24
N LEU A 86 11.62 5.86 -3.85
CA LEU A 86 11.50 5.24 -2.53
C LEU A 86 11.66 6.31 -1.44
N PHE A 87 10.90 6.20 -0.37
CA PHE A 87 11.18 7.04 0.79
C PHE A 87 12.63 6.83 1.26
N PRO A 88 13.32 7.89 1.71
CA PRO A 88 14.71 7.80 2.19
C PRO A 88 14.85 6.73 3.28
N GLY A 89 15.81 5.81 3.12
CA GLY A 89 16.10 4.74 4.08
C GLY A 89 15.32 3.44 3.87
N VAL A 90 14.38 3.37 2.92
CA VAL A 90 13.59 2.14 2.66
C VAL A 90 14.50 0.97 2.24
N ARG A 91 15.49 1.23 1.38
CA ARG A 91 16.37 0.17 0.89
C ARG A 91 17.19 -0.44 2.02
N GLU A 92 17.74 0.39 2.88
CA GLU A 92 18.51 0.00 4.05
C GLU A 92 17.63 -0.74 5.06
N LEU A 93 16.41 -0.27 5.29
CA LEU A 93 15.44 -0.95 6.16
C LEU A 93 15.16 -2.37 5.68
N LEU A 94 14.82 -2.56 4.40
CA LEU A 94 14.51 -3.88 3.84
C LEU A 94 15.73 -4.80 3.87
N GLN A 95 16.92 -4.26 3.63
CA GLN A 95 18.19 -5.00 3.72
C GLN A 95 18.44 -5.50 5.14
N ASP A 96 18.26 -4.66 6.15
CA ASP A 96 18.47 -5.02 7.55
C ASP A 96 17.49 -6.09 8.02
N LEU A 97 16.19 -5.91 7.70
CA LEU A 97 15.16 -6.88 8.06
C LEU A 97 15.41 -8.25 7.40
N HIS A 98 15.80 -8.23 6.13
CA HIS A 98 16.13 -9.45 5.40
C HIS A 98 17.37 -10.14 6.01
N ALA A 99 18.41 -9.38 6.34
CA ALA A 99 19.63 -9.89 7.00
C ALA A 99 19.35 -10.43 8.42
N ALA A 100 18.38 -9.84 9.13
CA ALA A 100 17.91 -10.32 10.42
C ALA A 100 17.07 -11.61 10.35
N GLY A 101 16.74 -12.07 9.12
CA GLY A 101 16.01 -13.32 8.91
C GLY A 101 14.49 -13.17 8.89
N HIS A 102 13.94 -11.94 8.84
CA HIS A 102 12.52 -11.73 8.63
C HIS A 102 12.11 -12.11 7.20
N ARG A 103 10.98 -12.79 7.05
CA ARG A 103 10.31 -12.95 5.76
C ARG A 103 9.54 -11.69 5.45
N LEU A 104 9.83 -11.08 4.30
CA LEU A 104 9.18 -9.85 3.88
C LEU A 104 8.18 -10.16 2.76
N ALA A 105 7.03 -9.51 2.80
CA ALA A 105 5.99 -9.64 1.78
C ALA A 105 5.36 -8.28 1.45
N VAL A 106 4.63 -8.22 0.33
CA VAL A 106 3.86 -7.04 -0.07
C VAL A 106 2.38 -7.39 -0.16
N ALA A 107 1.52 -6.53 0.41
CA ALA A 107 0.08 -6.52 0.19
C ALA A 107 -0.32 -5.14 -0.31
N THR A 108 -0.82 -5.03 -1.56
CA THR A 108 -0.98 -3.73 -2.24
C THR A 108 -2.26 -3.62 -3.05
N GLY A 109 -2.80 -2.39 -3.15
CA GLY A 109 -3.87 -2.05 -4.08
C GLY A 109 -3.47 -2.03 -5.56
N LYS A 110 -2.17 -2.16 -5.88
CA LYS A 110 -1.69 -2.29 -7.26
C LYS A 110 -2.19 -3.56 -7.92
N SER A 111 -2.29 -3.52 -9.26
CA SER A 111 -2.37 -4.75 -10.04
C SER A 111 -1.04 -5.51 -10.03
N ARG A 112 -1.06 -6.81 -10.32
CA ARG A 112 0.14 -7.65 -10.44
C ARG A 112 1.16 -7.02 -11.38
N ARG A 113 0.73 -6.62 -12.57
CA ARG A 113 1.60 -5.95 -13.55
C ARG A 113 2.21 -4.65 -13.01
N GLY A 114 1.44 -3.90 -12.22
CA GLY A 114 1.92 -2.65 -11.61
C GLY A 114 2.98 -2.90 -10.54
N LEU A 115 2.78 -3.90 -9.69
CA LEU A 115 3.74 -4.26 -8.66
C LEU A 115 5.01 -4.87 -9.27
N ASP A 116 4.90 -5.75 -10.27
CA ASP A 116 6.07 -6.35 -10.91
C ASP A 116 6.97 -5.28 -11.53
N HIS A 117 6.37 -4.32 -12.23
CA HIS A 117 7.13 -3.19 -12.76
C HIS A 117 7.81 -2.35 -11.65
N ALA A 118 7.11 -2.10 -10.54
CA ALA A 118 7.65 -1.34 -9.42
C ALA A 118 8.80 -2.08 -8.72
N LEU A 119 8.68 -3.38 -8.51
CA LEU A 119 9.72 -4.23 -7.93
C LEU A 119 10.98 -4.26 -8.79
N ASP A 120 10.82 -4.32 -10.12
CA ASP A 120 11.94 -4.40 -11.06
C ASP A 120 12.64 -3.03 -11.19
N SER A 121 11.86 -1.95 -11.34
CA SER A 121 12.42 -0.59 -11.47
C SER A 121 13.16 -0.12 -10.21
N THR A 122 12.75 -0.60 -9.04
CA THR A 122 13.41 -0.31 -7.76
C THR A 122 14.49 -1.32 -7.37
N ALA A 123 14.60 -2.46 -8.07
CA ALA A 123 15.46 -3.59 -7.75
C ALA A 123 15.22 -4.16 -6.33
N LEU A 124 13.96 -4.08 -5.83
CA LEU A 124 13.59 -4.57 -4.50
C LEU A 124 13.03 -5.99 -4.49
N ARG A 125 12.74 -6.59 -5.65
CA ARG A 125 12.15 -7.94 -5.77
C ARG A 125 12.84 -8.97 -4.89
N ARG A 126 14.17 -8.92 -4.81
CA ARG A 126 15.01 -9.87 -4.05
C ARG A 126 14.73 -9.92 -2.55
N TYR A 127 14.12 -8.90 -1.98
CA TYR A 127 13.82 -8.86 -0.54
C TYR A 127 12.49 -9.51 -0.19
N PHE A 128 11.56 -9.64 -1.14
CA PHE A 128 10.22 -10.11 -0.87
C PHE A 128 10.03 -11.57 -1.23
N ALA A 129 9.64 -12.37 -0.24
CA ALA A 129 9.36 -13.80 -0.40
C ALA A 129 8.01 -14.08 -1.09
N ALA A 130 7.04 -13.18 -0.94
CA ALA A 130 5.71 -13.28 -1.54
C ALA A 130 5.05 -11.90 -1.69
N SER A 131 3.98 -11.83 -2.47
CA SER A 131 3.15 -10.64 -2.58
C SER A 131 1.72 -10.99 -2.96
N ARG A 132 0.76 -10.09 -2.62
CA ARG A 132 -0.62 -10.12 -3.09
C ARG A 132 -1.02 -8.75 -3.60
N CYS A 133 -1.70 -8.77 -4.75
CA CYS A 133 -2.19 -7.59 -5.46
C CYS A 133 -3.72 -7.57 -5.48
N ALA A 134 -4.31 -6.39 -5.70
CA ALA A 134 -5.75 -6.20 -5.67
C ALA A 134 -6.51 -6.96 -6.77
N ASP A 135 -5.85 -7.36 -7.84
CA ASP A 135 -6.41 -8.14 -8.95
C ASP A 135 -6.23 -9.66 -8.80
N GLU A 136 -5.65 -10.14 -7.68
CA GLU A 136 -5.40 -11.56 -7.44
C GLU A 136 -6.32 -12.16 -6.37
N THR A 137 -6.81 -11.35 -5.45
CA THR A 137 -7.66 -11.75 -4.32
C THR A 137 -8.54 -10.58 -3.89
N ASN A 138 -9.37 -10.77 -2.84
CA ASN A 138 -10.18 -9.67 -2.31
C ASN A 138 -9.27 -8.52 -1.83
N PRO A 139 -9.47 -7.29 -2.35
CA PRO A 139 -8.63 -6.16 -2.02
C PRO A 139 -8.84 -5.67 -0.59
N LYS A 140 -7.93 -4.82 -0.11
CA LYS A 140 -8.07 -4.08 1.16
C LYS A 140 -9.43 -3.34 1.21
N PRO A 141 -10.10 -3.30 2.34
CA PRO A 141 -9.69 -3.74 3.69
C PRO A 141 -10.02 -5.22 4.02
N HIS A 142 -10.37 -6.04 3.02
CA HIS A 142 -10.64 -7.47 3.23
C HIS A 142 -9.37 -8.21 3.66
N PRO A 143 -9.41 -9.15 4.64
CA PRO A 143 -8.22 -9.80 5.19
C PRO A 143 -7.53 -10.81 4.27
N ALA A 144 -8.09 -11.12 3.11
CA ALA A 144 -7.63 -12.20 2.21
C ALA A 144 -6.14 -12.12 1.87
N MET A 145 -5.62 -10.93 1.52
CA MET A 145 -4.20 -10.78 1.19
C MET A 145 -3.30 -11.25 2.33
N LEU A 146 -3.59 -10.86 3.57
CA LEU A 146 -2.79 -11.25 4.74
C LEU A 146 -2.96 -12.73 5.07
N LEU A 147 -4.18 -13.25 5.01
CA LEU A 147 -4.45 -14.67 5.27
C LEU A 147 -3.72 -15.57 4.28
N GLU A 148 -3.73 -15.23 2.99
CA GLU A 148 -3.01 -15.98 1.95
C GLU A 148 -1.49 -15.88 2.10
N LEU A 149 -0.95 -14.69 2.42
CA LEU A 149 0.49 -14.52 2.68
C LEU A 149 0.94 -15.31 3.89
N MET A 150 0.18 -15.29 4.98
CA MET A 150 0.46 -16.08 6.17
C MET A 150 0.41 -17.58 5.88
N GLY A 151 -0.58 -18.04 5.11
CA GLY A 151 -0.67 -19.45 4.70
C GLY A 151 0.52 -19.87 3.83
N GLN A 152 0.87 -19.06 2.83
CA GLN A 152 1.98 -19.33 1.91
C GLN A 152 3.34 -19.34 2.63
N LEU A 153 3.52 -18.44 3.59
CA LEU A 153 4.79 -18.27 4.32
C LEU A 153 4.78 -18.93 5.71
N ALA A 154 3.81 -19.78 6.00
CA ALA A 154 3.71 -20.53 7.25
C ALA A 154 3.92 -19.66 8.51
N ALA A 155 3.19 -18.53 8.59
CA ALA A 155 3.21 -17.61 9.74
C ALA A 155 1.85 -17.58 10.43
N ALA A 156 1.83 -17.64 11.76
CA ALA A 156 0.62 -17.41 12.53
C ALA A 156 0.32 -15.90 12.65
N PRO A 157 -0.95 -15.49 12.89
CA PRO A 157 -1.30 -14.07 13.00
C PRO A 157 -0.43 -13.29 14.00
N GLY A 158 -0.14 -13.85 15.18
CA GLY A 158 0.72 -13.22 16.20
C GLY A 158 2.21 -13.14 15.82
N GLN A 159 2.60 -13.74 14.69
CA GLN A 159 3.96 -13.69 14.12
C GLN A 159 4.04 -12.81 12.87
N ALA A 160 2.93 -12.22 12.46
CA ALA A 160 2.83 -11.32 11.32
C ALA A 160 2.65 -9.88 11.78
N LEU A 161 3.20 -8.95 11.01
CA LEU A 161 3.05 -7.50 11.21
C LEU A 161 2.72 -6.87 9.86
N MET A 162 1.65 -6.04 9.83
CA MET A 162 1.33 -5.19 8.68
C MET A 162 1.89 -3.79 8.87
N ILE A 163 2.53 -3.23 7.85
CA ILE A 163 3.02 -1.85 7.81
C ILE A 163 2.36 -1.15 6.63
N GLY A 164 1.61 -0.10 6.91
CA GLY A 164 0.87 0.65 5.91
C GLY A 164 0.58 2.08 6.31
N ASP A 165 0.18 2.89 5.35
CA ASP A 165 -0.10 4.33 5.50
C ASP A 165 -1.58 4.68 5.37
N THR A 166 -2.45 3.67 5.19
CA THR A 166 -3.89 3.87 5.04
C THR A 166 -4.71 3.17 6.12
N SER A 167 -5.93 3.65 6.37
CA SER A 167 -6.90 2.97 7.24
C SER A 167 -7.22 1.57 6.70
N HIS A 168 -7.18 1.38 5.37
CA HIS A 168 -7.45 0.11 4.70
C HIS A 168 -6.45 -0.98 5.11
N ASP A 169 -5.17 -0.61 5.31
CA ASP A 169 -4.12 -1.49 5.81
C ASP A 169 -4.40 -1.96 7.23
N LEU A 170 -4.74 -1.00 8.09
CA LEU A 170 -4.99 -1.26 9.51
C LEU A 170 -6.26 -2.07 9.73
N GLU A 171 -7.30 -1.80 8.95
CA GLU A 171 -8.55 -2.56 8.98
C GLU A 171 -8.36 -3.99 8.45
N MET A 172 -7.59 -4.16 7.37
CA MET A 172 -7.20 -5.47 6.86
C MET A 172 -6.43 -6.27 7.91
N ALA A 173 -5.45 -5.64 8.56
CA ALA A 173 -4.66 -6.27 9.63
C ALA A 173 -5.54 -6.68 10.81
N ARG A 174 -6.41 -5.78 11.30
CA ARG A 174 -7.35 -6.07 12.37
C ARG A 174 -8.27 -7.25 12.01
N SER A 175 -8.81 -7.27 10.80
CA SER A 175 -9.70 -8.33 10.32
C SER A 175 -8.98 -9.68 10.16
N ALA A 176 -7.66 -9.68 9.93
CA ALA A 176 -6.82 -10.87 9.88
C ALA A 176 -6.25 -11.29 11.25
N GLY A 177 -6.51 -10.54 12.32
CA GLY A 177 -5.91 -10.77 13.65
C GLY A 177 -4.40 -10.50 13.71
N VAL A 178 -3.91 -9.62 12.83
CA VAL A 178 -2.48 -9.27 12.68
C VAL A 178 -2.21 -7.92 13.32
N ASP A 179 -1.08 -7.78 14.00
CA ASP A 179 -0.61 -6.49 14.51
C ASP A 179 -0.27 -5.54 13.35
N ALA A 180 -0.48 -4.23 13.56
CA ALA A 180 -0.16 -3.23 12.56
C ALA A 180 0.66 -2.05 13.10
N VAL A 181 1.54 -1.51 12.27
CA VAL A 181 2.22 -0.22 12.46
C VAL A 181 1.78 0.71 11.34
N ALA A 182 1.31 1.89 11.72
CA ALA A 182 0.94 2.94 10.77
C ALA A 182 2.15 3.84 10.47
N VAL A 183 2.39 4.13 9.21
CA VAL A 183 3.30 5.21 8.80
C VAL A 183 2.48 6.44 8.43
N THR A 184 2.84 7.62 8.94
CA THR A 184 2.04 8.85 8.82
C THR A 184 2.58 9.82 7.78
N TYR A 185 3.54 9.38 6.98
CA TYR A 185 4.14 10.16 5.89
C TYR A 185 3.52 9.83 4.50
N GLY A 186 2.54 8.93 4.47
CA GLY A 186 1.86 8.49 3.25
C GLY A 186 0.54 9.23 2.98
N ALA A 187 -0.48 8.46 2.53
CA ALA A 187 -1.71 9.00 1.95
C ALA A 187 -2.75 9.46 2.98
N HIS A 188 -2.92 8.74 4.10
CA HIS A 188 -3.99 9.05 5.05
C HIS A 188 -3.51 9.93 6.20
N PRO A 189 -4.38 10.81 6.75
CA PRO A 189 -4.05 11.67 7.87
C PRO A 189 -3.66 10.85 9.11
N GLY A 190 -2.55 11.21 9.75
CA GLY A 190 -2.04 10.50 10.92
C GLY A 190 -3.02 10.44 12.10
N GLU A 191 -3.93 11.40 12.25
CA GLU A 191 -4.98 11.38 13.27
C GLU A 191 -5.97 10.23 13.02
N ALA A 192 -6.42 10.06 11.77
CA ALA A 192 -7.30 8.96 11.38
C ALA A 192 -6.65 7.59 11.60
N LEU A 193 -5.34 7.47 11.34
CA LEU A 193 -4.58 6.24 11.59
C LEU A 193 -4.46 5.95 13.10
N ARG A 194 -4.19 6.96 13.93
CA ARG A 194 -4.10 6.81 15.39
C ARG A 194 -5.42 6.34 16.00
N ALA A 195 -6.55 6.78 15.46
CA ALA A 195 -7.87 6.38 15.91
C ALA A 195 -8.13 4.86 15.76
N LEU A 196 -7.43 4.17 14.87
CA LEU A 196 -7.51 2.71 14.69
C LEU A 196 -6.60 1.93 15.64
N ALA A 197 -5.90 2.62 16.56
CA ALA A 197 -5.07 2.04 17.61
C ALA A 197 -4.04 1.00 17.12
N PRO A 198 -3.20 1.30 16.12
CA PRO A 198 -2.11 0.42 15.73
C PRO A 198 -1.07 0.28 16.87
N ARG A 199 -0.15 -0.66 16.77
CA ARG A 199 0.95 -0.83 17.74
C ARG A 199 1.84 0.40 17.85
N ALA A 200 2.02 1.12 16.76
CA ALA A 200 2.71 2.41 16.70
C ALA A 200 2.24 3.23 15.49
N CYS A 201 2.40 4.55 15.58
CA CYS A 201 2.34 5.46 14.45
C CYS A 201 3.70 6.16 14.36
N VAL A 202 4.38 6.01 13.21
CA VAL A 202 5.72 6.55 12.98
C VAL A 202 5.71 7.57 11.84
N ALA A 203 6.50 8.63 11.96
CA ALA A 203 6.48 9.75 11.03
C ALA A 203 7.60 9.70 9.98
N SER A 204 8.45 8.68 10.03
CA SER A 204 9.56 8.51 9.08
C SER A 204 10.01 7.04 8.99
N VAL A 205 10.72 6.71 7.92
CA VAL A 205 11.39 5.39 7.77
C VAL A 205 12.44 5.18 8.86
N VAL A 206 13.08 6.24 9.34
CA VAL A 206 14.04 6.18 10.45
C VAL A 206 13.35 5.73 11.74
N GLU A 207 12.20 6.32 12.07
CA GLU A 207 11.41 5.91 13.23
C GLU A 207 10.87 4.49 13.08
N LEU A 208 10.41 4.12 11.86
CA LEU A 208 9.97 2.76 11.56
C LEU A 208 11.08 1.74 11.82
N ARG A 209 12.30 2.03 11.33
CA ARG A 209 13.47 1.17 11.55
C ARG A 209 13.81 1.03 13.02
N ALA A 210 13.81 2.12 13.78
CA ALA A 210 14.06 2.11 15.22
C ALA A 210 13.00 1.27 15.96
N TRP A 211 11.73 1.45 15.62
CA TRP A 211 10.64 0.68 16.23
C TRP A 211 10.77 -0.82 15.92
N LEU A 212 11.05 -1.18 14.66
CA LEU A 212 11.21 -2.59 14.26
C LEU A 212 12.42 -3.23 14.95
N THR A 213 13.55 -2.53 15.05
CA THR A 213 14.74 -3.04 15.78
C THR A 213 14.44 -3.34 17.24
N ALA A 214 13.55 -2.58 17.87
CA ALA A 214 13.22 -2.75 19.29
C ALA A 214 12.10 -3.79 19.55
N ASN A 215 11.24 -4.09 18.56
CA ASN A 215 9.99 -4.80 18.78
C ASN A 215 9.76 -6.03 17.88
N ALA A 216 10.50 -6.21 16.79
CA ALA A 216 10.28 -7.27 15.79
C ALA A 216 11.07 -8.57 16.02
#